data_b53981ae0949e9ce9b2d8b0fd0f2f715
#
_entry.id   b53981ae0949e9ce9b2d8b0fd0f2f715
#
_cell.length_a   1.000
_cell.length_b   1.000
_cell.length_c   1.000
_cell.angle_alpha   90.00
_cell.angle_beta   90.00
_cell.angle_gamma   90.00
#
_symmetry.space_group_name_H-M   'P 1'
#
loop_
_entity.id
_entity.type
_entity.pdbx_description
1 polymer ?
#
loop_
_entity_poly.entity_id
_entity_poly.type
_entity_poly.pdbx_seq_one_letter_code
_entity_poly.pdbx_strand_id
1 'polypeptide(L)'
;MKQIRKKPVVASAQEPGRQFAALPYRDRHGLEILLLTSRETRRWVIPKGWPMKGLSPHGAAACEAIEDAGVFGRVSKKPIGEFQSVKRLKNGAPLQCTVGVFPLKVAKQLTHWPEQKERTAHWFAPDEASELVQEPELSALILAFSDAYARSQEKKKAKAAKLAANTDASAQLKATA
;
A
#
# COMPACT_ATOMS: atom_id res chain seq x y z
N MET A 1 -0.78 -11.24 62.40
CA MET A 1 -1.52 -11.33 61.12
C MET A 1 -0.87 -10.38 60.09
N LYS A 2 -0.13 -10.90 59.09
CA LYS A 2 0.50 -10.10 58.05
C LYS A 2 -0.52 -9.93 56.89
N GLN A 3 -0.97 -8.70 56.64
CA GLN A 3 -1.78 -8.38 55.50
C GLN A 3 -0.90 -8.39 54.23
N ILE A 4 -1.19 -9.32 53.33
CA ILE A 4 -0.59 -9.38 52.00
C ILE A 4 -1.28 -8.33 51.13
N ARG A 5 -0.61 -7.21 50.91
CA ARG A 5 -1.04 -6.22 49.91
C ARG A 5 -0.93 -6.84 48.50
N LYS A 6 -2.06 -7.20 47.91
CA LYS A 6 -2.14 -7.53 46.47
C LYS A 6 -1.72 -6.28 45.67
N LYS A 7 -0.60 -6.39 44.96
CA LYS A 7 -0.24 -5.40 43.92
C LYS A 7 -1.35 -5.34 42.88
N PRO A 8 -1.77 -4.13 42.43
CA PRO A 8 -2.71 -4.03 41.32
C PRO A 8 -2.06 -4.68 40.09
N VAL A 9 -2.77 -5.62 39.48
CA VAL A 9 -2.43 -6.15 38.15
C VAL A 9 -2.64 -5.01 37.17
N VAL A 10 -1.56 -4.36 36.76
CA VAL A 10 -1.57 -3.45 35.62
C VAL A 10 -1.98 -4.33 34.45
N ALA A 11 -3.15 -4.07 33.88
CA ALA A 11 -3.56 -4.69 32.61
C ALA A 11 -2.42 -4.47 31.61
N SER A 12 -1.76 -5.53 31.17
CA SER A 12 -0.73 -5.47 30.16
C SER A 12 -1.40 -4.87 28.91
N ALA A 13 -0.94 -3.70 28.48
CA ALA A 13 -1.31 -3.17 27.18
C ALA A 13 -0.97 -4.28 26.17
N GLN A 14 -1.98 -4.83 25.50
CA GLN A 14 -1.76 -5.82 24.45
C GLN A 14 -0.84 -5.16 23.41
N GLU A 15 0.24 -5.85 23.07
CA GLU A 15 1.11 -5.37 22.00
C GLU A 15 0.27 -5.14 20.74
N PRO A 16 0.49 -4.02 20.03
CA PRO A 16 -0.28 -3.72 18.84
C PRO A 16 -0.09 -4.83 17.81
N GLY A 17 -1.19 -5.25 17.18
CA GLY A 17 -1.15 -6.23 16.09
C GLY A 17 -0.30 -5.72 14.94
N ARG A 18 0.48 -6.58 14.28
CA ARG A 18 1.24 -6.23 13.09
C ARG A 18 0.48 -6.66 11.85
N GLN A 19 0.26 -5.75 10.90
CA GLN A 19 -0.33 -6.04 9.58
C GLN A 19 0.55 -5.50 8.46
N PHE A 20 0.36 -6.04 7.26
CA PHE A 20 1.02 -5.59 6.04
C PHE A 20 -0.03 -5.28 4.98
N ALA A 21 0.16 -4.14 4.31
CA ALA A 21 -0.76 -3.64 3.30
C ALA A 21 -0.04 -3.41 1.97
N ALA A 22 -0.72 -3.70 0.88
CA ALA A 22 -0.32 -3.22 -0.43
C ALA A 22 -0.96 -1.85 -0.71
N LEU A 23 -0.19 -0.95 -1.32
CA LEU A 23 -0.72 0.23 -2.00
C LEU A 23 -0.72 -0.05 -3.50
N PRO A 24 -1.80 -0.62 -4.07
CA PRO A 24 -1.83 -0.94 -5.48
C PRO A 24 -1.96 0.34 -6.30
N TYR A 25 -1.10 0.47 -7.31
CA TYR A 25 -1.13 1.62 -8.21
C TYR A 25 -0.90 1.21 -9.66
N ARG A 26 -1.40 2.03 -10.56
CA ARG A 26 -1.16 1.94 -12.01
C ARG A 26 -1.00 3.33 -12.61
N ASP A 27 -0.45 3.39 -13.81
CA ASP A 27 -0.32 4.63 -14.58
C ASP A 27 -0.84 4.35 -16.00
N ARG A 28 -2.06 4.78 -16.28
CA ARG A 28 -2.68 4.70 -17.62
C ARG A 28 -2.76 6.06 -18.28
N HIS A 29 -3.49 6.97 -17.67
CA HIS A 29 -3.65 8.38 -18.09
C HIS A 29 -3.27 9.31 -16.95
N GLY A 30 -2.40 8.86 -16.05
CA GLY A 30 -1.98 9.42 -14.80
C GLY A 30 -1.92 8.35 -13.73
N LEU A 31 -1.33 8.71 -12.58
CA LEU A 31 -1.23 7.81 -11.44
C LEU A 31 -2.62 7.57 -10.83
N GLU A 32 -2.99 6.31 -10.66
CA GLU A 32 -4.21 5.88 -9.99
C GLU A 32 -3.86 4.92 -8.86
N ILE A 33 -4.59 5.04 -7.75
CA ILE A 33 -4.52 4.19 -6.55
C ILE A 33 -5.79 3.36 -6.45
N LEU A 34 -5.66 2.06 -6.19
CA LEU A 34 -6.79 1.19 -5.95
C LEU A 34 -7.18 1.23 -4.47
N LEU A 35 -8.40 1.60 -4.20
CA LEU A 35 -9.06 1.39 -2.91
C LEU A 35 -10.15 0.33 -3.03
N LEU A 36 -10.47 -0.29 -1.90
CA LEU A 36 -11.57 -1.24 -1.79
C LEU A 36 -12.38 -0.97 -0.53
N THR A 37 -13.64 -1.41 -0.52
CA THR A 37 -14.47 -1.23 0.67
C THR A 37 -14.17 -2.30 1.71
N SER A 38 -14.09 -1.91 2.99
CA SER A 38 -14.07 -2.88 4.10
C SER A 38 -15.37 -3.69 4.14
N ARG A 39 -15.32 -4.94 4.57
CA ARG A 39 -16.50 -5.84 4.57
C ARG A 39 -17.59 -5.36 5.53
N GLU A 40 -17.19 -4.93 6.72
CA GLU A 40 -18.14 -4.59 7.80
C GLU A 40 -18.65 -3.15 7.69
N THR A 41 -17.76 -2.19 7.57
CA THR A 41 -18.09 -0.75 7.65
C THR A 41 -18.23 -0.07 6.30
N ARG A 42 -17.92 -0.77 5.19
CA ARG A 42 -17.95 -0.25 3.82
C ARG A 42 -17.10 1.00 3.58
N ARG A 43 -16.20 1.33 4.50
CA ARG A 43 -15.23 2.44 4.35
C ARG A 43 -14.14 2.06 3.35
N TRP A 44 -13.56 3.04 2.69
CA TRP A 44 -12.46 2.85 1.77
C TRP A 44 -11.17 2.52 2.51
N VAL A 45 -10.49 1.48 2.09
CA VAL A 45 -9.23 0.96 2.65
C VAL A 45 -8.33 0.44 1.55
N ILE A 46 -7.07 0.15 1.88
CA ILE A 46 -6.17 -0.62 1.01
C ILE A 46 -6.16 -2.10 1.41
N PRO A 47 -5.81 -3.04 0.49
CA PRO A 47 -5.65 -4.46 0.82
C PRO A 47 -4.66 -4.65 1.96
N LYS A 48 -5.05 -5.37 3.01
CA LYS A 48 -4.18 -5.59 4.17
C LYS A 48 -4.58 -6.79 5.01
N GLY A 49 -3.58 -7.44 5.59
CA GLY A 49 -3.81 -8.56 6.48
C GLY A 49 -2.65 -8.87 7.40
N TRP A 50 -2.72 -10.04 8.02
CA TRP A 50 -1.76 -10.50 9.00
C TRP A 50 -0.47 -11.01 8.35
N PRO A 51 0.64 -11.08 9.12
CA PRO A 51 1.82 -11.81 8.69
C PRO A 51 1.48 -13.24 8.28
N MET A 52 2.01 -13.70 7.17
CA MET A 52 1.81 -15.06 6.67
C MET A 52 3.08 -15.89 6.88
N LYS A 53 2.93 -17.09 7.43
CA LYS A 53 4.07 -18.00 7.67
C LYS A 53 4.82 -18.28 6.37
N GLY A 54 6.13 -18.08 6.39
CA GLY A 54 7.00 -18.32 5.23
C GLY A 54 7.05 -17.20 4.20
N LEU A 55 6.27 -16.13 4.37
CA LEU A 55 6.31 -14.97 3.49
C LEU A 55 7.02 -13.78 4.15
N SER A 56 7.72 -13.00 3.32
CA SER A 56 8.22 -11.69 3.73
C SER A 56 7.05 -10.70 3.91
N PRO A 57 7.25 -9.57 4.62
CA PRO A 57 6.22 -8.54 4.80
C PRO A 57 5.59 -8.07 3.49
N HIS A 58 6.40 -7.77 2.47
CA HIS A 58 5.91 -7.37 1.15
C HIS A 58 5.23 -8.52 0.40
N GLY A 59 5.66 -9.78 0.62
CA GLY A 59 5.01 -10.96 0.07
C GLY A 59 3.61 -11.16 0.65
N ALA A 60 3.44 -11.01 1.97
CA ALA A 60 2.13 -11.05 2.61
C ALA A 60 1.21 -9.93 2.08
N ALA A 61 1.72 -8.69 1.97
CA ALA A 61 0.97 -7.59 1.37
C ALA A 61 0.53 -7.87 -0.07
N ALA A 62 1.38 -8.52 -0.88
CA ALA A 62 1.03 -8.91 -2.25
C ALA A 62 -0.06 -9.99 -2.29
N CYS A 63 -0.05 -10.96 -1.37
CA CYS A 63 -1.12 -11.97 -1.24
C CYS A 63 -2.46 -11.31 -0.90
N GLU A 64 -2.49 -10.39 0.07
CA GLU A 64 -3.70 -9.65 0.43
C GLU A 64 -4.26 -8.86 -0.77
N ALA A 65 -3.39 -8.28 -1.62
CA ALA A 65 -3.83 -7.58 -2.83
C ALA A 65 -4.54 -8.53 -3.83
N ILE A 66 -4.11 -9.78 -3.92
CA ILE A 66 -4.76 -10.79 -4.76
C ILE A 66 -6.09 -11.21 -4.14
N GLU A 67 -6.11 -11.51 -2.85
CA GLU A 67 -7.29 -12.02 -2.15
C GLU A 67 -8.40 -10.96 -2.06
N ASP A 68 -8.05 -9.76 -1.64
CA ASP A 68 -8.98 -8.66 -1.41
C ASP A 68 -9.46 -7.99 -2.70
N ALA A 69 -8.57 -7.79 -3.68
CA ALA A 69 -8.81 -6.93 -4.85
C ALA A 69 -8.54 -7.59 -6.21
N GLY A 70 -8.04 -8.81 -6.23
CA GLY A 70 -7.72 -9.53 -7.47
C GLY A 70 -6.59 -8.90 -8.28
N VAL A 71 -5.72 -8.12 -7.67
CA VAL A 71 -4.63 -7.44 -8.38
C VAL A 71 -3.28 -8.04 -8.03
N PHE A 72 -2.42 -8.17 -9.03
CA PHE A 72 -1.04 -8.58 -8.84
C PHE A 72 -0.08 -7.84 -9.76
N GLY A 73 1.19 -7.83 -9.36
CA GLY A 73 2.24 -7.13 -10.08
C GLY A 73 3.54 -7.11 -9.29
N ARG A 74 4.31 -6.05 -9.47
CA ARG A 74 5.60 -5.89 -8.79
C ARG A 74 5.44 -5.12 -7.49
N VAL A 75 5.56 -5.82 -6.35
CA VAL A 75 5.57 -5.21 -5.02
C VAL A 75 6.97 -4.70 -4.67
N SER A 76 7.05 -3.52 -4.03
CA SER A 76 8.29 -3.00 -3.48
C SER A 76 8.73 -3.82 -2.26
N LYS A 77 10.03 -4.13 -2.16
CA LYS A 77 10.59 -4.78 -0.97
C LYS A 77 10.69 -3.83 0.24
N LYS A 78 10.70 -2.51 -0.01
CA LYS A 78 10.77 -1.49 1.04
C LYS A 78 9.39 -0.88 1.24
N PRO A 79 8.92 -0.76 2.50
CA PRO A 79 7.70 -0.03 2.79
C PRO A 79 7.92 1.47 2.54
N ILE A 80 6.83 2.18 2.27
CA ILE A 80 6.84 3.66 2.18
C ILE A 80 6.52 4.32 3.51
N GLY A 81 6.06 3.55 4.49
CA GLY A 81 5.73 3.99 5.84
C GLY A 81 4.76 3.05 6.51
N GLU A 82 4.20 3.50 7.61
CA GLU A 82 3.26 2.76 8.45
C GLU A 82 2.12 3.68 8.87
N PHE A 83 0.95 3.10 9.16
CA PHE A 83 -0.18 3.81 9.74
C PHE A 83 -0.82 2.98 10.85
N GLN A 84 -1.56 3.65 11.75
CA GLN A 84 -2.33 2.99 12.81
C GLN A 84 -3.73 2.69 12.31
N SER A 85 -4.22 1.51 12.64
CA SER A 85 -5.57 1.05 12.31
C SER A 85 -6.16 0.26 13.47
N VAL A 86 -7.48 0.26 13.59
CA VAL A 86 -8.18 -0.55 14.59
C VAL A 86 -8.90 -1.69 13.88
N LYS A 87 -8.58 -2.94 14.27
CA LYS A 87 -9.30 -4.12 13.81
C LYS A 87 -10.24 -4.61 14.91
N ARG A 88 -11.49 -4.88 14.58
CA ARG A 88 -12.39 -5.60 15.48
C ARG A 88 -12.11 -7.10 15.39
N LEU A 89 -11.87 -7.71 16.55
CA LEU A 89 -11.71 -9.15 16.68
C LEU A 89 -13.09 -9.83 16.63
N LYS A 90 -13.11 -11.17 16.47
CA LYS A 90 -14.35 -11.96 16.44
C LYS A 90 -15.22 -11.80 17.70
N ASN A 91 -14.60 -11.54 18.85
CA ASN A 91 -15.27 -11.26 20.11
C ASN A 91 -15.73 -9.79 20.27
N GLY A 92 -15.60 -8.96 19.21
CA GLY A 92 -15.95 -7.55 19.21
C GLY A 92 -14.89 -6.61 19.81
N ALA A 93 -13.84 -7.14 20.44
CA ALA A 93 -12.81 -6.31 21.07
C ALA A 93 -11.99 -5.54 20.00
N PRO A 94 -11.67 -4.25 20.22
CA PRO A 94 -10.78 -3.51 19.34
C PRO A 94 -9.33 -3.94 19.57
N LEU A 95 -8.60 -4.17 18.49
CA LEU A 95 -7.17 -4.41 18.49
C LEU A 95 -6.47 -3.30 17.70
N GLN A 96 -5.56 -2.58 18.35
CA GLN A 96 -4.69 -1.63 17.69
C GLN A 96 -3.72 -2.38 16.79
N CYS A 97 -3.56 -1.91 15.55
CA CYS A 97 -2.68 -2.51 14.57
C CYS A 97 -1.76 -1.45 13.98
N THR A 98 -0.46 -1.78 13.89
CA THR A 98 0.49 -1.03 13.06
C THR A 98 0.58 -1.71 11.72
N VAL A 99 0.33 -0.97 10.63
CA VAL A 99 0.21 -1.49 9.26
C VAL A 99 1.35 -0.95 8.40
N GLY A 100 2.27 -1.82 7.98
CA GLY A 100 3.34 -1.45 7.04
C GLY A 100 2.81 -1.44 5.60
N VAL A 101 3.10 -0.36 4.84
CA VAL A 101 2.55 -0.13 3.49
C VAL A 101 3.60 -0.34 2.41
N PHE A 102 3.32 -1.24 1.47
CA PHE A 102 4.20 -1.60 0.36
C PHE A 102 3.59 -1.23 -0.99
N PRO A 103 4.21 -0.34 -1.78
CA PRO A 103 3.74 -0.04 -3.13
C PRO A 103 3.71 -1.28 -4.01
N LEU A 104 2.60 -1.51 -4.69
CA LEU A 104 2.41 -2.60 -5.65
C LEU A 104 2.06 -2.02 -7.03
N LYS A 105 3.02 -2.04 -7.95
CA LYS A 105 2.75 -1.70 -9.34
C LYS A 105 1.93 -2.80 -9.99
N VAL A 106 0.65 -2.53 -10.25
CA VAL A 106 -0.28 -3.51 -10.80
C VAL A 106 0.05 -3.78 -12.26
N ALA A 107 0.26 -5.06 -12.59
CA ALA A 107 0.43 -5.53 -13.95
C ALA A 107 -0.88 -6.06 -14.54
N LYS A 108 -1.69 -6.73 -13.70
CA LYS A 108 -2.96 -7.35 -14.11
C LYS A 108 -3.96 -7.35 -12.96
N GLN A 109 -5.24 -7.21 -13.31
CA GLN A 109 -6.38 -7.46 -12.43
C GLN A 109 -7.09 -8.72 -12.91
N LEU A 110 -7.40 -9.62 -11.99
CA LEU A 110 -8.13 -10.85 -12.26
C LEU A 110 -9.60 -10.55 -12.56
N THR A 111 -10.23 -11.40 -13.35
CA THR A 111 -11.68 -11.35 -13.58
C THR A 111 -12.46 -11.98 -12.43
N HIS A 112 -11.84 -12.91 -11.69
CA HIS A 112 -12.42 -13.57 -10.52
C HIS A 112 -11.36 -13.68 -9.43
N TRP A 113 -11.73 -13.33 -8.19
CA TRP A 113 -10.87 -13.44 -7.00
C TRP A 113 -11.69 -13.73 -5.74
N PRO A 114 -11.07 -14.18 -4.63
CA PRO A 114 -11.79 -14.68 -3.45
C PRO A 114 -12.85 -13.73 -2.89
N GLU A 115 -12.50 -12.47 -2.62
CA GLU A 115 -13.39 -11.51 -1.96
C GLU A 115 -14.17 -10.59 -2.92
N GLN A 116 -14.24 -10.93 -4.21
CA GLN A 116 -14.86 -10.10 -5.26
C GLN A 116 -16.31 -9.71 -4.97
N LYS A 117 -17.08 -10.62 -4.38
CA LYS A 117 -18.49 -10.37 -4.04
C LYS A 117 -18.70 -9.63 -2.73
N GLU A 118 -17.66 -9.58 -1.89
CA GLU A 118 -17.71 -8.98 -0.56
C GLU A 118 -17.28 -7.52 -0.56
N ARG A 119 -16.49 -7.09 -1.56
CA ARG A 119 -15.88 -5.77 -1.63
C ARG A 119 -16.13 -5.11 -2.97
N THR A 120 -16.25 -3.79 -2.94
CA THR A 120 -16.18 -2.95 -4.15
C THR A 120 -14.77 -2.43 -4.25
N ALA A 121 -14.12 -2.59 -5.41
CA ALA A 121 -12.80 -2.06 -5.69
C ALA A 121 -12.90 -0.99 -6.78
N HIS A 122 -12.22 0.16 -6.57
CA HIS A 122 -12.23 1.26 -7.53
C HIS A 122 -10.87 1.96 -7.59
N TRP A 123 -10.54 2.47 -8.77
CA TRP A 123 -9.33 3.24 -9.03
C TRP A 123 -9.61 4.73 -8.89
N PHE A 124 -8.81 5.44 -8.11
CA PHE A 124 -8.96 6.85 -7.81
C PHE A 124 -7.68 7.61 -8.14
N ALA A 125 -7.78 8.89 -8.48
CA ALA A 125 -6.63 9.79 -8.45
C ALA A 125 -6.05 9.84 -7.02
N PRO A 126 -4.74 10.07 -6.84
CA PRO A 126 -4.12 10.07 -5.51
C PRO A 126 -4.76 11.05 -4.52
N ASP A 127 -5.11 12.25 -4.96
CA ASP A 127 -5.75 13.26 -4.11
C ASP A 127 -7.12 12.75 -3.62
N GLU A 128 -7.95 12.23 -4.52
CA GLU A 128 -9.24 11.65 -4.19
C GLU A 128 -9.11 10.44 -3.26
N ALA A 129 -8.15 9.54 -3.54
CA ALA A 129 -7.87 8.39 -2.68
C ALA A 129 -7.47 8.82 -1.28
N SER A 130 -6.68 9.89 -1.13
CA SER A 130 -6.23 10.43 0.15
C SER A 130 -7.37 11.00 0.99
N GLU A 131 -8.39 11.57 0.37
CA GLU A 131 -9.58 12.12 1.03
C GLU A 131 -10.58 11.03 1.46
N LEU A 132 -10.61 9.89 0.75
CA LEU A 132 -11.55 8.80 0.99
C LEU A 132 -11.15 7.88 2.13
N VAL A 133 -9.85 7.76 2.44
CA VAL A 133 -9.38 6.94 3.56
C VAL A 133 -9.55 7.68 4.89
N GLN A 134 -9.82 6.94 5.97
CA GLN A 134 -10.10 7.55 7.27
C GLN A 134 -8.84 7.73 8.15
N GLU A 135 -7.78 6.97 7.89
CA GLU A 135 -6.54 7.03 8.66
C GLU A 135 -5.66 8.19 8.14
N PRO A 136 -5.38 9.23 8.96
CA PRO A 136 -4.62 10.41 8.51
C PRO A 136 -3.21 10.07 8.01
N GLU A 137 -2.56 9.09 8.63
CA GLU A 137 -1.22 8.66 8.24
C GLU A 137 -1.26 7.96 6.87
N LEU A 138 -2.33 7.18 6.56
CA LEU A 138 -2.50 6.56 5.25
C LEU A 138 -2.76 7.61 4.17
N SER A 139 -3.59 8.60 4.47
CA SER A 139 -3.82 9.76 3.59
C SER A 139 -2.48 10.45 3.24
N ALA A 140 -1.68 10.76 4.26
CA ALA A 140 -0.36 11.37 4.07
C ALA A 140 0.60 10.49 3.26
N LEU A 141 0.59 9.16 3.47
CA LEU A 141 1.41 8.21 2.71
C LEU A 141 1.03 8.16 1.23
N ILE A 142 -0.27 8.22 0.91
CA ILE A 142 -0.77 8.25 -0.47
C ILE A 142 -0.24 9.49 -1.20
N LEU A 143 -0.36 10.67 -0.58
CA LEU A 143 0.12 11.93 -1.16
C LEU A 143 1.65 11.94 -1.33
N ALA A 144 2.39 11.53 -0.29
CA ALA A 144 3.84 11.45 -0.35
C ALA A 144 4.33 10.47 -1.43
N PHE A 145 3.62 9.35 -1.61
CA PHE A 145 3.89 8.40 -2.69
C PHE A 145 3.65 9.03 -4.06
N SER A 146 2.55 9.75 -4.25
CA SER A 146 2.22 10.45 -5.50
C SER A 146 3.32 11.44 -5.88
N ASP A 147 3.76 12.28 -4.95
CA ASP A 147 4.85 13.24 -5.16
C ASP A 147 6.17 12.56 -5.53
N ALA A 148 6.52 11.49 -4.82
CA ALA A 148 7.74 10.73 -5.11
C ALA A 148 7.68 10.07 -6.48
N TYR A 149 6.49 9.57 -6.87
CA TYR A 149 6.25 8.98 -8.18
C TYR A 149 6.42 10.03 -9.29
N ALA A 150 5.80 11.21 -9.17
CA ALA A 150 5.91 12.31 -10.13
C ALA A 150 7.38 12.70 -10.35
N ARG A 151 8.13 12.97 -9.27
CA ARG A 151 9.58 13.26 -9.34
C ARG A 151 10.39 12.16 -10.01
N SER A 152 10.02 10.90 -9.79
CA SER A 152 10.69 9.76 -10.45
C SER A 152 10.44 9.73 -11.96
N GLN A 153 9.22 10.05 -12.40
CA GLN A 153 8.88 10.11 -13.82
C GLN A 153 9.58 11.27 -14.54
N GLU A 154 9.66 12.44 -13.91
CA GLU A 154 10.41 13.59 -14.45
C GLU A 154 11.90 13.25 -14.66
N LYS A 155 12.55 12.63 -13.66
CA LYS A 155 13.94 12.17 -13.77
C LYS A 155 14.12 11.18 -14.92
N LYS A 156 13.18 10.25 -15.14
CA LYS A 156 13.23 9.28 -16.23
C LYS A 156 13.11 9.97 -17.57
N LYS A 157 12.16 10.91 -17.72
CA LYS A 157 12.00 11.71 -18.95
C LYS A 157 13.24 12.52 -19.27
N ALA A 158 13.82 13.20 -18.29
CA ALA A 158 15.05 13.98 -18.46
C ALA A 158 16.25 13.11 -18.86
N LYS A 159 16.39 11.91 -18.25
CA LYS A 159 17.43 10.94 -18.63
C LYS A 159 17.26 10.42 -20.05
N ALA A 160 16.03 10.10 -20.45
CA ALA A 160 15.72 9.62 -21.79
C ALA A 160 16.02 10.71 -22.85
N ALA A 161 15.64 11.97 -22.58
CA ALA A 161 15.94 13.10 -23.48
C ALA A 161 17.45 13.32 -23.65
N LYS A 162 18.24 13.25 -22.57
CA LYS A 162 19.72 13.35 -22.66
C LYS A 162 20.34 12.21 -23.49
N LEU A 163 19.81 10.99 -23.35
CA LEU A 163 20.32 9.85 -24.11
C LEU A 163 20.01 10.00 -25.61
N ALA A 164 18.82 10.44 -25.95
CA ALA A 164 18.42 10.70 -27.36
C ALA A 164 19.29 11.77 -28.01
N ALA A 165 19.54 12.89 -27.30
CA ALA A 165 20.39 13.97 -27.79
C ALA A 165 21.85 13.53 -28.05
N ASN A 166 22.42 12.67 -27.17
CA ASN A 166 23.76 12.12 -27.36
C ASN A 166 23.84 11.16 -28.55
N THR A 167 22.78 10.41 -28.82
CA THR A 167 22.72 9.48 -29.97
C THR A 167 22.68 10.22 -31.27
N ASP A 168 21.90 11.31 -31.37
CA ASP A 168 21.85 12.18 -32.57
C ASP A 168 23.18 12.88 -32.83
N ALA A 169 23.84 13.43 -31.82
CA ALA A 169 25.14 14.06 -31.94
C ALA A 169 26.22 13.08 -32.47
N SER A 170 26.18 11.82 -31.96
CA SER A 170 27.12 10.77 -32.42
C SER A 170 26.85 10.32 -33.86
N ALA A 171 25.59 10.32 -34.30
CA ALA A 171 25.22 9.97 -35.68
C ALA A 171 25.65 11.06 -36.67
N GLN A 172 25.47 12.34 -36.32
CA GLN A 172 25.92 13.46 -37.14
C GLN A 172 27.43 13.51 -37.32
N LEU A 173 28.23 13.21 -36.27
CA LEU A 173 29.70 13.18 -36.38
C LEU A 173 30.20 12.08 -37.32
N LYS A 174 29.49 10.95 -37.40
CA LYS A 174 29.84 9.82 -38.30
C LYS A 174 29.43 10.04 -39.74
N ALA A 175 28.46 10.92 -40.01
CA ALA A 175 28.01 11.25 -41.38
C ALA A 175 28.86 12.32 -42.06
N THR A 176 29.75 12.99 -41.32
CA THR A 176 30.59 14.11 -41.82
C THR A 176 32.06 13.70 -41.96
N ALA A 177 32.43 12.45 -41.67
CA ALA A 177 33.77 11.89 -41.85
C ALA A 177 33.81 10.90 -43.03
#